data_ef92be9c5ca32a71bbf2741e1ceb2aac
#
_entry.id   ef92be9c5ca32a71bbf2741e1ceb2aac
#
_cell.length_a   1.000
_cell.length_b   1.000
_cell.length_c   1.000
_cell.angle_alpha   90.00
_cell.angle_beta   90.00
_cell.angle_gamma   90.00
#
_symmetry.space_group_name_H-M   'P 1'
#
loop_
_entity.id
_entity.type
_entity.pdbx_description
1 polymer ?
#
loop_
_entity_poly.entity_id
_entity_poly.type
_entity_poly.pdbx_seq_one_letter_code
_entity_poly.pdbx_strand_id
1 'polypeptide(L)'
;ATQEGCYFLEKPHGGKGKLLGGMPGVKPAKVFVIGAGVVGTAAARMAAGLGADVTICDISLQRLTYLADVMPRNVKTLMSSEYNIREELKHADLVVGSVLIPGAKAPKLVTRDMLKDMEPGTVMVDVAIDQGGCFETSRPTTHEDPVYYVDGILHYCVANIPGAVPRTSTLALTNATLPYTIQLADKGWRRAAQENPELALGLNIIGGRVVCKPVADAWGLPYEPLAL
;
A
#
# COMPACT_ATOMS: atom_id res chain seq x y z
N ALA A 1 6.06 -4.24 -3.31
CA ALA A 1 6.49 -2.87 -2.95
C ALA A 1 7.93 -2.85 -2.43
N THR A 2 8.24 -3.50 -1.31
CA THR A 2 9.60 -3.49 -0.75
C THR A 2 10.64 -4.06 -1.70
N GLN A 3 10.35 -5.17 -2.37
CA GLN A 3 11.26 -5.79 -3.35
C GLN A 3 11.58 -4.84 -4.50
N GLU A 4 10.56 -4.21 -5.10
CA GLU A 4 10.73 -3.21 -6.16
C GLU A 4 11.47 -1.97 -5.65
N GLY A 5 11.11 -1.50 -4.44
CA GLY A 5 11.83 -0.39 -3.80
C GLY A 5 13.32 -0.68 -3.62
N CYS A 6 13.69 -1.90 -3.22
CA CYS A 6 15.09 -2.32 -3.12
C CYS A 6 15.79 -2.31 -4.49
N TYR A 7 15.14 -2.85 -5.50
CA TYR A 7 15.67 -2.91 -6.87
C TYR A 7 15.96 -1.51 -7.42
N PHE A 8 14.99 -0.60 -7.30
CA PHE A 8 15.17 0.77 -7.77
C PHE A 8 16.07 1.63 -6.86
N LEU A 9 16.38 1.19 -5.64
CA LEU A 9 17.36 1.85 -4.77
C LEU A 9 18.81 1.63 -5.25
N GLU A 10 19.04 0.62 -6.07
CA GLU A 10 20.34 0.35 -6.67
C GLU A 10 20.76 1.44 -7.68
N LYS A 11 22.07 1.70 -7.74
CA LYS A 11 22.60 2.75 -8.62
C LYS A 11 22.31 2.54 -10.11
N PRO A 12 22.44 1.32 -10.67
CA PRO A 12 22.12 1.05 -12.07
C PRO A 12 20.66 1.33 -12.45
N HIS A 13 19.77 1.32 -11.46
CA HIS A 13 18.33 1.52 -11.63
C HIS A 13 17.86 2.94 -11.25
N GLY A 14 18.82 3.86 -11.01
CA GLY A 14 18.55 5.26 -10.79
C GLY A 14 18.46 5.72 -9.33
N GLY A 15 18.55 4.81 -8.40
CA GLY A 15 18.51 5.10 -6.95
C GLY A 15 19.85 5.61 -6.39
N LYS A 16 19.88 5.75 -5.07
CA LYS A 16 21.06 6.22 -4.31
C LYS A 16 22.24 5.25 -4.33
N GLY A 17 22.03 3.97 -4.69
CA GLY A 17 23.05 2.92 -4.61
C GLY A 17 23.25 2.42 -3.18
N LYS A 18 22.17 2.26 -2.41
CA LYS A 18 22.19 1.76 -1.04
C LYS A 18 21.73 0.31 -0.93
N LEU A 19 22.47 -0.48 -0.15
CA LEU A 19 22.04 -1.80 0.29
C LEU A 19 21.08 -1.65 1.50
N LEU A 20 19.92 -2.29 1.45
CA LEU A 20 18.87 -2.07 2.44
C LEU A 20 19.33 -2.39 3.87
N GLY A 21 20.00 -3.52 4.07
CA GLY A 21 20.49 -3.94 5.39
C GLY A 21 21.82 -3.34 5.82
N GLY A 22 22.45 -2.51 4.97
CA GLY A 22 23.80 -2.02 5.24
C GLY A 22 24.85 -3.13 5.27
N MET A 23 26.01 -2.85 5.84
CA MET A 23 27.12 -3.81 6.02
C MET A 23 27.83 -3.48 7.33
N PRO A 24 28.66 -4.38 7.89
CA PRO A 24 29.49 -4.05 9.04
C PRO A 24 30.28 -2.75 8.79
N GLY A 25 30.09 -1.76 9.67
CA GLY A 25 30.67 -0.43 9.54
C GLY A 25 29.88 0.56 8.66
N VAL A 26 28.81 0.13 7.97
CA VAL A 26 27.95 0.97 7.13
C VAL A 26 26.50 0.83 7.57
N LYS A 27 25.86 1.98 7.89
CA LYS A 27 24.47 2.00 8.36
C LYS A 27 23.50 1.45 7.32
N PRO A 28 22.42 0.75 7.75
CA PRO A 28 21.36 0.30 6.86
C PRO A 28 20.62 1.49 6.23
N ALA A 29 19.88 1.21 5.18
CA ALA A 29 18.96 2.16 4.59
C ALA A 29 17.79 2.45 5.54
N LYS A 30 17.28 3.67 5.49
CA LYS A 30 16.08 4.10 6.20
C LYS A 30 14.85 3.90 5.34
N VAL A 31 13.93 3.09 5.82
CA VAL A 31 12.65 2.81 5.14
C VAL A 31 11.51 3.45 5.92
N PHE A 32 10.78 4.33 5.26
CA PHE A 32 9.61 4.97 5.84
C PHE A 32 8.33 4.42 5.22
N VAL A 33 7.44 3.89 6.05
CA VAL A 33 6.16 3.30 5.62
C VAL A 33 5.01 4.15 6.13
N ILE A 34 4.20 4.66 5.21
CA ILE A 34 3.04 5.52 5.52
C ILE A 34 1.78 4.67 5.41
N GLY A 35 1.12 4.45 6.55
CA GLY A 35 -0.04 3.57 6.72
C GLY A 35 0.35 2.20 7.28
N ALA A 36 -0.25 1.84 8.42
CA ALA A 36 0.01 0.60 9.14
C ALA A 36 -1.09 -0.46 8.91
N GLY A 37 -1.76 -0.41 7.77
CA GLY A 37 -2.70 -1.44 7.31
C GLY A 37 -2.01 -2.76 6.96
N VAL A 38 -2.71 -3.64 6.26
CA VAL A 38 -2.19 -4.96 5.85
C VAL A 38 -0.92 -4.80 5.02
N VAL A 39 -0.98 -3.96 3.98
CA VAL A 39 0.13 -3.77 3.03
C VAL A 39 1.32 -3.10 3.71
N GLY A 40 1.10 -2.00 4.44
CA GLY A 40 2.20 -1.29 5.12
C GLY A 40 2.89 -2.15 6.18
N THR A 41 2.11 -2.93 6.95
CA THR A 41 2.67 -3.89 7.91
C THR A 41 3.53 -4.94 7.23
N ALA A 42 3.08 -5.50 6.10
CA ALA A 42 3.85 -6.45 5.32
C ALA A 42 5.12 -5.82 4.74
N ALA A 43 5.03 -4.61 4.20
CA ALA A 43 6.18 -3.87 3.67
C ALA A 43 7.23 -3.58 4.76
N ALA A 44 6.81 -3.09 5.92
CA ALA A 44 7.68 -2.84 7.06
C ALA A 44 8.37 -4.12 7.55
N ARG A 45 7.62 -5.23 7.64
CA ARG A 45 8.18 -6.53 8.03
C ARG A 45 9.23 -7.04 7.04
N MET A 46 8.96 -6.92 5.74
CA MET A 46 9.91 -7.32 4.70
C MET A 46 11.18 -6.47 4.74
N ALA A 47 11.05 -5.15 4.84
CA ALA A 47 12.19 -4.24 4.95
C ALA A 47 13.02 -4.52 6.21
N ALA A 48 12.37 -4.73 7.34
CA ALA A 48 13.02 -5.09 8.59
C ALA A 48 13.75 -6.44 8.52
N GLY A 49 13.14 -7.44 7.84
CA GLY A 49 13.76 -8.75 7.60
C GLY A 49 15.01 -8.67 6.71
N LEU A 50 15.10 -7.67 5.85
CA LEU A 50 16.30 -7.36 5.06
C LEU A 50 17.33 -6.50 5.83
N GLY A 51 17.05 -6.17 7.10
CA GLY A 51 17.97 -5.44 7.99
C GLY A 51 17.87 -3.92 7.92
N ALA A 52 16.86 -3.35 7.26
CA ALA A 52 16.66 -1.91 7.20
C ALA A 52 16.34 -1.29 8.58
N ASP A 53 16.62 0.01 8.74
CA ASP A 53 16.07 0.84 9.83
C ASP A 53 14.69 1.35 9.36
N VAL A 54 13.62 0.84 9.97
CA VAL A 54 12.24 1.06 9.49
C VAL A 54 11.47 1.95 10.46
N THR A 55 10.80 2.97 9.92
CA THR A 55 9.76 3.72 10.61
C THR A 55 8.42 3.47 9.92
N ILE A 56 7.38 3.08 10.67
CA ILE A 56 6.01 2.94 10.16
C ILE A 56 5.09 3.91 10.88
N CYS A 57 4.27 4.67 10.15
CA CYS A 57 3.34 5.61 10.75
C CYS A 57 1.87 5.29 10.42
N ASP A 58 0.99 5.64 11.36
CA ASP A 58 -0.46 5.55 11.23
C ASP A 58 -1.14 6.60 12.12
N ILE A 59 -2.41 6.88 11.86
CA ILE A 59 -3.25 7.73 12.71
C ILE A 59 -3.85 6.97 13.91
N SER A 60 -3.87 5.64 13.86
CA SER A 60 -4.43 4.77 14.89
C SER A 60 -3.38 4.39 15.93
N LEU A 61 -3.44 5.03 17.11
CA LEU A 61 -2.57 4.68 18.23
C LEU A 61 -2.72 3.21 18.63
N GLN A 62 -3.92 2.66 18.61
CA GLN A 62 -4.17 1.25 18.89
C GLN A 62 -3.40 0.34 17.92
N ARG A 63 -3.40 0.69 16.62
CA ARG A 63 -2.65 -0.06 15.61
C ARG A 63 -1.15 0.04 15.83
N LEU A 64 -0.65 1.23 16.14
CA LEU A 64 0.77 1.45 16.44
C LEU A 64 1.22 0.69 17.69
N THR A 65 0.41 0.66 18.75
CA THR A 65 0.68 -0.14 19.97
C THR A 65 0.81 -1.62 19.63
N TYR A 66 -0.16 -2.17 18.88
CA TYR A 66 -0.08 -3.58 18.44
C TYR A 66 1.20 -3.86 17.63
N LEU A 67 1.57 -2.97 16.71
CA LEU A 67 2.77 -3.16 15.91
C LEU A 67 4.05 -3.05 16.73
N ALA A 68 4.09 -2.18 17.75
CA ALA A 68 5.23 -2.08 18.66
C ALA A 68 5.51 -3.40 19.40
N ASP A 69 4.46 -4.19 19.68
CA ASP A 69 4.58 -5.47 20.36
C ASP A 69 4.99 -6.63 19.43
N VAL A 70 4.55 -6.60 18.16
CA VAL A 70 4.69 -7.77 17.26
C VAL A 70 5.74 -7.60 16.16
N MET A 71 6.24 -6.39 15.94
CA MET A 71 7.25 -6.14 14.90
C MET A 71 8.68 -6.35 15.42
N PRO A 72 9.65 -6.64 14.52
CA PRO A 72 11.06 -6.68 14.89
C PRO A 72 11.55 -5.34 15.51
N ARG A 73 12.58 -5.40 16.36
CA ARG A 73 13.11 -4.23 17.09
C ARG A 73 13.66 -3.10 16.21
N ASN A 74 13.99 -3.39 14.97
CA ASN A 74 14.41 -2.40 13.97
C ASN A 74 13.23 -1.71 13.26
N VAL A 75 11.98 -1.95 13.72
CA VAL A 75 10.79 -1.22 13.30
C VAL A 75 10.35 -0.29 14.43
N LYS A 76 10.28 1.00 14.13
CA LYS A 76 9.79 2.05 15.01
C LYS A 76 8.38 2.46 14.57
N THR A 77 7.50 2.69 15.52
CA THR A 77 6.15 3.20 15.25
C THR A 77 6.11 4.70 15.49
N LEU A 78 5.38 5.43 14.64
CA LEU A 78 5.27 6.88 14.69
C LEU A 78 3.83 7.32 14.43
N MET A 79 3.37 8.34 15.15
CA MET A 79 2.06 8.93 14.89
C MET A 79 2.08 9.70 13.56
N SER A 80 1.12 9.44 12.68
CA SER A 80 1.01 10.12 11.39
C SER A 80 0.52 11.55 11.60
N SER A 81 1.39 12.51 11.29
CA SER A 81 1.10 13.93 11.20
C SER A 81 1.92 14.53 10.07
N GLU A 82 1.51 15.66 9.53
CA GLU A 82 2.26 16.35 8.48
C GLU A 82 3.70 16.63 8.91
N TYR A 83 3.90 17.08 10.14
CA TYR A 83 5.22 17.34 10.73
C TYR A 83 6.08 16.07 10.76
N ASN A 84 5.57 14.98 11.33
CA ASN A 84 6.31 13.72 11.45
C ASN A 84 6.63 13.11 10.08
N ILE A 85 5.68 13.18 9.13
CA ILE A 85 5.91 12.71 7.77
C ILE A 85 7.04 13.50 7.14
N ARG A 86 7.01 14.83 7.22
CA ARG A 86 8.04 15.70 6.65
C ARG A 86 9.42 15.45 7.25
N GLU A 87 9.52 15.25 8.57
CA GLU A 87 10.80 14.94 9.24
C GLU A 87 11.38 13.60 8.80
N GLU A 88 10.56 12.54 8.72
CA GLU A 88 11.03 11.22 8.28
C GLU A 88 11.45 11.23 6.79
N LEU A 89 10.76 11.97 5.94
CA LEU A 89 11.09 12.09 4.51
C LEU A 89 12.49 12.64 4.26
N LYS A 90 12.98 13.57 5.08
CA LYS A 90 14.33 14.15 4.95
C LYS A 90 15.45 13.12 4.95
N HIS A 91 15.22 12.01 5.62
CA HIS A 91 16.23 10.98 5.85
C HIS A 91 15.91 9.63 5.21
N ALA A 92 14.74 9.50 4.62
CA ALA A 92 14.31 8.26 4.00
C ALA A 92 15.14 7.95 2.74
N ASP A 93 15.42 6.67 2.56
CA ASP A 93 16.02 6.13 1.34
C ASP A 93 14.95 5.46 0.47
N LEU A 94 13.99 4.81 1.14
CA LEU A 94 12.81 4.19 0.52
C LEU A 94 11.55 4.62 1.29
N VAL A 95 10.55 5.11 0.58
CA VAL A 95 9.23 5.47 1.12
C VAL A 95 8.18 4.55 0.51
N VAL A 96 7.33 3.96 1.34
CA VAL A 96 6.20 3.13 0.88
C VAL A 96 4.89 3.77 1.33
N GLY A 97 4.12 4.27 0.37
CA GLY A 97 2.77 4.80 0.59
C GLY A 97 1.74 3.68 0.51
N SER A 98 1.03 3.40 1.61
CA SER A 98 0.11 2.27 1.71
C SER A 98 -1.20 2.62 2.44
N VAL A 99 -1.62 3.87 2.37
CA VAL A 99 -2.89 4.32 2.96
C VAL A 99 -4.02 4.11 1.97
N LEU A 100 -5.00 3.34 2.39
CA LEU A 100 -6.20 3.03 1.63
C LEU A 100 -7.43 3.36 2.48
N ILE A 101 -8.35 4.13 1.89
CA ILE A 101 -9.67 4.39 2.49
C ILE A 101 -10.71 3.65 1.64
N PRO A 102 -11.40 2.64 2.19
CA PRO A 102 -12.40 1.89 1.44
C PRO A 102 -13.47 2.80 0.83
N GLY A 103 -13.67 2.70 -0.48
CA GLY A 103 -14.68 3.47 -1.21
C GLY A 103 -14.37 4.96 -1.44
N ALA A 104 -13.16 5.44 -1.09
CA ALA A 104 -12.75 6.83 -1.29
C ALA A 104 -11.37 6.93 -1.95
N LYS A 105 -11.05 8.13 -2.46
CA LYS A 105 -9.69 8.41 -2.94
C LYS A 105 -8.71 8.43 -1.77
N ALA A 106 -7.49 7.93 -1.99
CA ALA A 106 -6.42 8.02 -1.01
C ALA A 106 -6.11 9.50 -0.68
N PRO A 107 -5.86 9.84 0.59
CA PRO A 107 -5.45 11.19 0.96
C PRO A 107 -4.04 11.47 0.45
N LYS A 108 -3.75 12.71 0.04
CA LYS A 108 -2.41 13.15 -0.36
C LYS A 108 -1.61 13.49 0.90
N LEU A 109 -0.82 12.54 1.38
CA LEU A 109 -0.06 12.65 2.63
C LEU A 109 1.35 13.21 2.41
N VAL A 110 1.92 13.03 1.21
CA VAL A 110 3.19 13.64 0.82
C VAL A 110 2.92 14.65 -0.28
N THR A 111 3.15 15.92 0.03
CA THR A 111 2.97 17.02 -0.93
C THR A 111 4.22 17.19 -1.81
N ARG A 112 4.08 17.84 -2.96
CA ARG A 112 5.22 18.15 -3.82
C ARG A 112 6.27 19.01 -3.12
N ASP A 113 5.84 19.90 -2.23
CA ASP A 113 6.78 20.76 -1.48
C ASP A 113 7.69 19.94 -0.56
N MET A 114 7.19 18.86 0.03
CA MET A 114 7.98 17.97 0.89
C MET A 114 9.11 17.25 0.14
N LEU A 115 8.99 17.06 -1.19
CA LEU A 115 10.04 16.42 -1.98
C LEU A 115 11.34 17.24 -2.01
N LYS A 116 11.25 18.57 -1.80
CA LYS A 116 12.42 19.45 -1.76
C LYS A 116 13.34 19.18 -0.57
N ASP A 117 12.79 18.59 0.49
CA ASP A 117 13.53 18.25 1.70
C ASP A 117 14.18 16.86 1.62
N MET A 118 13.85 16.08 0.59
CA MET A 118 14.33 14.71 0.38
C MET A 118 15.65 14.68 -0.38
N GLU A 119 16.44 13.64 -0.16
CA GLU A 119 17.69 13.46 -0.90
C GLU A 119 17.41 12.92 -2.31
N PRO A 120 18.06 13.45 -3.38
CA PRO A 120 17.94 12.91 -4.72
C PRO A 120 18.28 11.43 -4.80
N GLY A 121 17.51 10.68 -5.61
CA GLY A 121 17.62 9.21 -5.74
C GLY A 121 16.92 8.44 -4.63
N THR A 122 16.21 9.10 -3.71
CA THR A 122 15.22 8.44 -2.85
C THR A 122 14.15 7.79 -3.72
N VAL A 123 13.71 6.59 -3.32
CA VAL A 123 12.68 5.83 -4.02
C VAL A 123 11.35 5.94 -3.27
N MET A 124 10.28 6.29 -3.97
CA MET A 124 8.92 6.35 -3.46
C MET A 124 8.05 5.32 -4.18
N VAL A 125 7.51 4.35 -3.43
CA VAL A 125 6.61 3.31 -3.94
C VAL A 125 5.20 3.62 -3.47
N ASP A 126 4.29 3.92 -4.39
CA ASP A 126 2.88 4.21 -4.07
C ASP A 126 2.01 2.99 -4.34
N VAL A 127 1.65 2.26 -3.27
CA VAL A 127 0.81 1.06 -3.38
C VAL A 127 -0.67 1.41 -3.51
N ALA A 128 -1.06 2.62 -3.11
CA ALA A 128 -2.43 3.11 -3.20
C ALA A 128 -2.75 3.75 -4.57
N ILE A 129 -1.91 3.55 -5.58
CA ILE A 129 -2.02 4.22 -6.88
C ILE A 129 -3.37 3.95 -7.56
N ASP A 130 -3.96 2.76 -7.42
CA ASP A 130 -5.27 2.40 -7.97
C ASP A 130 -6.41 3.28 -7.42
N GLN A 131 -6.20 3.89 -6.25
CA GLN A 131 -7.12 4.86 -5.63
C GLN A 131 -6.62 6.31 -5.71
N GLY A 132 -5.78 6.60 -6.69
CA GLY A 132 -5.22 7.92 -6.94
C GLY A 132 -3.89 8.20 -6.23
N GLY A 133 -3.40 7.29 -5.39
CA GLY A 133 -2.09 7.39 -4.72
C GLY A 133 -2.08 8.28 -3.48
N CYS A 134 -1.14 7.97 -2.56
CA CYS A 134 -0.92 8.72 -1.32
C CYS A 134 -0.04 9.96 -1.50
N PHE A 135 0.68 10.08 -2.61
CA PHE A 135 1.56 11.21 -2.88
C PHE A 135 0.90 12.16 -3.88
N GLU A 136 1.07 13.45 -3.69
CA GLU A 136 0.54 14.47 -4.60
C GLU A 136 1.08 14.30 -6.02
N THR A 137 2.34 13.88 -6.12
CA THR A 137 3.07 13.68 -7.37
C THR A 137 2.87 12.31 -8.00
N SER A 138 2.06 11.43 -7.38
CA SER A 138 1.78 10.09 -7.93
C SER A 138 0.94 10.16 -9.20
N ARG A 139 1.40 9.42 -10.19
CA ARG A 139 0.65 9.10 -11.42
C ARG A 139 0.82 7.61 -11.76
N PRO A 140 -0.20 6.92 -12.27
CA PRO A 140 -0.09 5.52 -12.62
C PRO A 140 1.00 5.26 -13.67
N THR A 141 1.73 4.16 -13.47
CA THR A 141 2.72 3.62 -14.40
C THR A 141 2.41 2.15 -14.70
N THR A 142 3.17 1.54 -15.60
CA THR A 142 3.01 0.15 -16.02
C THR A 142 4.26 -0.66 -15.68
N HIS A 143 4.17 -2.00 -15.77
CA HIS A 143 5.34 -2.87 -15.59
C HIS A 143 6.40 -2.68 -16.70
N GLU A 144 6.03 -2.15 -17.87
CA GLU A 144 6.93 -1.88 -18.99
C GLU A 144 7.69 -0.57 -18.80
N ASP A 145 7.04 0.46 -18.23
CA ASP A 145 7.64 1.77 -17.89
C ASP A 145 7.29 2.09 -16.43
N PRO A 146 8.00 1.46 -15.45
CA PRO A 146 7.54 1.41 -14.06
C PRO A 146 7.85 2.66 -13.25
N VAL A 147 8.81 3.51 -13.68
CA VAL A 147 9.30 4.61 -12.86
C VAL A 147 9.36 5.94 -13.62
N TYR A 148 9.34 7.02 -12.85
CA TYR A 148 9.60 8.38 -13.34
C TYR A 148 10.22 9.22 -12.21
N TYR A 149 10.76 10.38 -12.57
CA TYR A 149 11.34 11.30 -11.60
C TYR A 149 10.50 12.55 -11.45
N VAL A 150 10.38 13.01 -10.19
CA VAL A 150 9.88 14.34 -9.85
C VAL A 150 10.87 14.95 -8.87
N ASP A 151 11.42 16.11 -9.21
CA ASP A 151 12.34 16.87 -8.38
C ASP A 151 13.55 16.02 -7.88
N GLY A 152 14.04 15.08 -8.69
CA GLY A 152 15.15 14.18 -8.38
C GLY A 152 14.76 12.93 -7.57
N ILE A 153 13.48 12.76 -7.20
CA ILE A 153 12.95 11.63 -6.45
C ILE A 153 12.33 10.62 -7.41
N LEU A 154 12.74 9.35 -7.29
CA LEU A 154 12.25 8.27 -8.14
C LEU A 154 10.89 7.78 -7.62
N HIS A 155 9.90 7.75 -8.50
CA HIS A 155 8.55 7.27 -8.20
C HIS A 155 8.29 5.94 -8.91
N TYR A 156 7.88 4.93 -8.15
CA TYR A 156 7.36 3.66 -8.64
C TYR A 156 5.87 3.58 -8.29
N CYS A 157 5.02 3.72 -9.30
CA CYS A 157 3.56 3.82 -9.13
C CYS A 157 2.83 2.86 -10.07
N VAL A 158 3.34 1.64 -10.20
CA VAL A 158 2.77 0.62 -11.08
C VAL A 158 1.39 0.19 -10.57
N ALA A 159 0.37 0.35 -11.40
CA ALA A 159 -0.93 -0.25 -11.14
C ALA A 159 -0.79 -1.78 -11.14
N ASN A 160 -1.47 -2.44 -10.18
CA ASN A 160 -1.35 -3.89 -10.02
C ASN A 160 0.10 -4.36 -9.75
N ILE A 161 0.79 -3.76 -8.78
CA ILE A 161 2.12 -4.21 -8.31
C ILE A 161 2.22 -5.73 -8.14
N PRO A 162 1.21 -6.46 -7.59
CA PRO A 162 1.26 -7.93 -7.48
C PRO A 162 1.43 -8.67 -8.82
N GLY A 163 1.13 -8.03 -9.94
CA GLY A 163 1.35 -8.56 -11.29
C GLY A 163 2.82 -8.84 -11.61
N ALA A 164 3.78 -8.20 -10.92
CA ALA A 164 5.20 -8.50 -11.04
C ALA A 164 5.59 -9.88 -10.48
N VAL A 165 4.78 -10.46 -9.59
CA VAL A 165 5.02 -11.76 -8.96
C VAL A 165 3.80 -12.69 -9.09
N PRO A 166 3.34 -13.00 -10.33
CA PRO A 166 2.03 -13.58 -10.59
C PRO A 166 1.86 -14.97 -9.95
N ARG A 167 2.92 -15.76 -9.85
CA ARG A 167 2.86 -17.08 -9.21
C ARG A 167 2.48 -16.97 -7.73
N THR A 168 3.07 -16.03 -7.00
CA THR A 168 2.78 -15.83 -5.57
C THR A 168 1.41 -15.19 -5.37
N SER A 169 1.13 -14.13 -6.11
CA SER A 169 -0.10 -13.36 -5.94
C SER A 169 -1.34 -14.14 -6.33
N THR A 170 -1.29 -14.93 -7.42
CA THR A 170 -2.39 -15.79 -7.83
C THR A 170 -2.71 -16.85 -6.78
N LEU A 171 -1.69 -17.56 -6.27
CA LEU A 171 -1.90 -18.57 -5.24
C LEU A 171 -2.46 -17.96 -3.94
N ALA A 172 -1.92 -16.82 -3.52
CA ALA A 172 -2.41 -16.13 -2.33
C ALA A 172 -3.87 -15.67 -2.48
N LEU A 173 -4.21 -15.08 -3.64
CA LEU A 173 -5.57 -14.64 -3.93
C LEU A 173 -6.54 -15.85 -4.01
N THR A 174 -6.14 -16.92 -4.70
CA THR A 174 -6.96 -18.13 -4.81
C THR A 174 -7.22 -18.76 -3.46
N ASN A 175 -6.21 -18.87 -2.60
CA ASN A 175 -6.37 -19.40 -1.23
C ASN A 175 -7.38 -18.57 -0.42
N ALA A 176 -7.40 -17.25 -0.59
CA ALA A 176 -8.33 -16.38 0.11
C ALA A 176 -9.75 -16.41 -0.47
N THR A 177 -9.91 -16.54 -1.79
CA THR A 177 -11.20 -16.41 -2.48
C THR A 177 -11.93 -17.72 -2.71
N LEU A 178 -11.20 -18.85 -2.80
CA LEU A 178 -11.80 -20.16 -3.09
C LEU A 178 -12.92 -20.57 -2.11
N PRO A 179 -12.80 -20.39 -0.78
CA PRO A 179 -13.88 -20.72 0.15
C PRO A 179 -15.20 -19.99 -0.14
N TYR A 180 -15.11 -18.73 -0.55
CA TYR A 180 -16.28 -17.93 -0.95
C TYR A 180 -16.85 -18.37 -2.29
N THR A 181 -15.97 -18.68 -3.24
CA THR A 181 -16.38 -19.19 -4.56
C THR A 181 -17.16 -20.50 -4.44
N ILE A 182 -16.70 -21.42 -3.59
CA ILE A 182 -17.40 -22.69 -3.33
C ILE A 182 -18.78 -22.44 -2.71
N GLN A 183 -18.89 -21.52 -1.73
CA GLN A 183 -20.18 -21.18 -1.13
C GLN A 183 -21.17 -20.62 -2.17
N LEU A 184 -20.68 -19.76 -3.06
CA LEU A 184 -21.51 -19.22 -4.14
C LEU A 184 -21.95 -20.29 -5.13
N ALA A 185 -21.06 -21.23 -5.49
CA ALA A 185 -21.35 -22.33 -6.40
C ALA A 185 -22.38 -23.31 -5.82
N ASP A 186 -22.22 -23.68 -4.56
CA ASP A 186 -23.06 -24.70 -3.91
C ASP A 186 -24.45 -24.16 -3.55
N LYS A 187 -24.55 -22.90 -3.10
CA LYS A 187 -25.77 -22.33 -2.50
C LYS A 187 -26.49 -21.31 -3.40
N GLY A 188 -25.82 -20.82 -4.43
CA GLY A 188 -26.22 -19.62 -5.16
C GLY A 188 -26.01 -18.35 -4.34
N TRP A 189 -25.92 -17.18 -5.01
CA TRP A 189 -25.54 -15.93 -4.38
C TRP A 189 -26.46 -15.50 -3.23
N ARG A 190 -27.80 -15.68 -3.35
CA ARG A 190 -28.76 -15.20 -2.33
C ARG A 190 -28.61 -15.93 -1.03
N ARG A 191 -28.63 -17.27 -1.05
CA ARG A 191 -28.48 -18.10 0.16
C ARG A 191 -27.09 -17.96 0.76
N ALA A 192 -26.04 -17.92 -0.08
CA ALA A 192 -24.69 -17.70 0.40
C ALA A 192 -24.54 -16.36 1.13
N ALA A 193 -25.11 -15.27 0.62
CA ALA A 193 -25.09 -13.97 1.26
C ALA A 193 -25.94 -13.91 2.54
N GLN A 194 -27.07 -14.63 2.60
CA GLN A 194 -27.88 -14.73 3.82
C GLN A 194 -27.15 -15.45 4.95
N GLU A 195 -26.39 -16.49 4.63
CA GLU A 195 -25.65 -17.31 5.60
C GLU A 195 -24.25 -16.76 5.95
N ASN A 196 -23.69 -15.90 5.09
CA ASN A 196 -22.34 -15.32 5.26
C ASN A 196 -22.37 -13.81 5.08
N PRO A 197 -22.25 -13.04 6.21
CA PRO A 197 -22.24 -11.57 6.15
C PRO A 197 -21.12 -10.97 5.31
N GLU A 198 -19.96 -11.64 5.18
CA GLU A 198 -18.85 -11.16 4.36
C GLU A 198 -19.21 -11.21 2.87
N LEU A 199 -19.89 -12.26 2.43
CA LEU A 199 -20.43 -12.33 1.06
C LEU A 199 -21.53 -11.29 0.82
N ALA A 200 -22.36 -11.02 1.82
CA ALA A 200 -23.38 -9.96 1.72
C ALA A 200 -22.74 -8.59 1.48
N LEU A 201 -21.66 -8.28 2.19
CA LEU A 201 -20.89 -7.03 2.00
C LEU A 201 -20.22 -6.94 0.63
N GLY A 202 -19.95 -8.07 -0.02
CA GLY A 202 -19.37 -8.14 -1.36
C GLY A 202 -20.36 -7.89 -2.50
N LEU A 203 -21.66 -7.80 -2.24
CA LEU A 203 -22.67 -7.59 -3.28
C LEU A 203 -22.67 -6.14 -3.76
N ASN A 204 -22.32 -5.92 -5.02
CA ASN A 204 -22.27 -4.58 -5.61
C ASN A 204 -23.43 -4.31 -6.59
N ILE A 205 -23.69 -5.27 -7.50
CA ILE A 205 -24.72 -5.12 -8.53
C ILE A 205 -25.52 -6.44 -8.61
N ILE A 206 -26.83 -6.34 -8.48
CA ILE A 206 -27.74 -7.49 -8.58
C ILE A 206 -28.89 -7.16 -9.53
N GLY A 207 -29.05 -7.97 -10.55
CA GLY A 207 -30.11 -7.76 -11.55
C GLY A 207 -30.06 -6.38 -12.24
N GLY A 208 -28.85 -5.85 -12.45
CA GLY A 208 -28.64 -4.53 -13.06
C GLY A 208 -28.81 -3.34 -12.09
N ARG A 209 -29.10 -3.57 -10.80
CA ARG A 209 -29.27 -2.54 -9.78
C ARG A 209 -28.05 -2.46 -8.89
N VAL A 210 -27.59 -1.23 -8.57
CA VAL A 210 -26.46 -0.99 -7.67
C VAL A 210 -26.94 -1.08 -6.23
N VAL A 211 -26.47 -2.11 -5.51
CA VAL A 211 -26.87 -2.42 -4.13
C VAL A 211 -25.78 -2.09 -3.09
N CYS A 212 -24.68 -1.53 -3.54
CA CYS A 212 -23.57 -1.06 -2.70
C CYS A 212 -23.51 0.47 -2.73
N LYS A 213 -23.83 1.12 -1.60
CA LYS A 213 -23.89 2.59 -1.52
C LYS A 213 -22.57 3.28 -1.91
N PRO A 214 -21.37 2.83 -1.43
CA PRO A 214 -20.11 3.46 -1.85
C PRO A 214 -19.86 3.40 -3.37
N VAL A 215 -20.30 2.35 -4.04
CA VAL A 215 -20.21 2.25 -5.50
C VAL A 215 -21.15 3.23 -6.18
N ALA A 216 -22.39 3.31 -5.70
CA ALA A 216 -23.36 4.27 -6.23
C ALA A 216 -22.85 5.71 -6.09
N ASP A 217 -22.37 6.09 -4.92
CA ASP A 217 -21.85 7.44 -4.64
C ASP A 217 -20.62 7.77 -5.51
N ALA A 218 -19.70 6.81 -5.69
CA ALA A 218 -18.47 7.01 -6.48
C ALA A 218 -18.73 7.25 -7.98
N TRP A 219 -19.82 6.67 -8.51
CA TRP A 219 -20.13 6.72 -9.93
C TRP A 219 -21.38 7.56 -10.26
N GLY A 220 -22.00 8.19 -9.24
CA GLY A 220 -23.22 8.98 -9.42
C GLY A 220 -24.42 8.14 -9.90
N LEU A 221 -24.50 6.86 -9.47
CA LEU A 221 -25.53 5.93 -9.88
C LEU A 221 -26.66 5.84 -8.82
N PRO A 222 -27.90 5.51 -9.22
CA PRO A 222 -28.97 5.22 -8.28
C PRO A 222 -28.59 4.07 -7.34
N TYR A 223 -28.78 4.29 -6.05
CA TYR A 223 -28.61 3.26 -5.02
C TYR A 223 -29.93 2.59 -4.69
N GLU A 224 -29.99 1.29 -4.75
CA GLU A 224 -31.15 0.50 -4.37
C GLU A 224 -30.73 -0.53 -3.28
N PRO A 225 -31.14 -0.32 -2.01
CA PRO A 225 -30.80 -1.27 -0.95
C PRO A 225 -31.39 -2.64 -1.22
N LEU A 226 -30.57 -3.69 -1.02
CA LEU A 226 -30.99 -5.08 -1.20
C LEU A 226 -31.46 -5.64 0.14
N ALA A 227 -32.71 -6.12 0.19
CA ALA A 227 -33.17 -7.00 1.26
C ALA A 227 -32.80 -8.44 0.91
N LEU A 228 -31.98 -9.10 1.74
CA LEU A 228 -31.56 -10.50 1.61
C LEU A 228 -32.59 -11.46 2.24
#